data_3bec829fdb474ec36779ef8c89688185
#
_entry.id   3bec829fdb474ec36779ef8c89688185
#
_cell.length_a   1.000
_cell.length_b   1.000
_cell.length_c   1.000
_cell.angle_alpha   90.00
_cell.angle_beta   90.00
_cell.angle_gamma   90.00
#
_symmetry.space_group_name_H-M   'P 1'
#
loop_
_entity.id
_entity.type
_entity.pdbx_description
1 polymer ?
#
loop_
_entity_poly.entity_id
_entity_poly.type
_entity_poly.pdbx_seq_one_letter_code
_entity_poly.pdbx_strand_id
1 'polypeptide(L)'
;NPLDAYLVHHPEAVFAAPEATVFDPANPYVLAPHLCAAASEAPLRTSDLALFGLSDDALLRELEGRGALRRRPTGWFWNVNLPGRPQDLTSLRGDGPPEVPVVEADTGVVIGTVDGAAADSTVHEGAVYVHQGRVYVVEELADDVALVRQKAAVGYRTRARSRSSVRIIAEREQQVWGRPGQTTPGDSREPSAREPEEPAGPGGGPSGSSIPASTDPNPAGSGRAGVGPASSAPGDAPESPTTPAITWSFGSVEVTSQVTGYQRMALPGGEVVSQHALEMDEHVLPTAAVWWTIPQEVCEAAGLEPTDLPGALHAAEHASIGMLPLLATCDRWDIGGLSTAMHPQTGAPTVFVHDGHAGGAGFAERGYRAGRDWLEATLAVIEGCGCASGCPSCVQSPKCGNNNEPLDKAGAVVLLRLLIDVAPHNPSTTDPAHRDLSGADDVDAASTPVTRGN
;
A
#
# COMPACT_ATOMS: atom_id res chain seq x y z
N ASN A 1 -0.86 -14.03 -14.84
CA ASN A 1 -0.69 -12.74 -14.18
C ASN A 1 0.79 -12.33 -14.18
N PRO A 2 1.16 -11.08 -13.85
CA PRO A 2 2.56 -10.62 -13.83
C PRO A 2 3.46 -11.45 -12.91
N LEU A 3 3.03 -11.75 -11.68
CA LEU A 3 3.81 -12.54 -10.72
C LEU A 3 4.12 -13.94 -11.25
N ASP A 4 3.12 -14.66 -11.80
CA ASP A 4 3.34 -16.00 -12.36
C ASP A 4 4.34 -15.95 -13.52
N ALA A 5 4.21 -14.93 -14.39
CA ALA A 5 5.13 -14.73 -15.50
C ALA A 5 6.55 -14.45 -15.00
N TYR A 6 6.71 -13.63 -13.97
CA TYR A 6 7.99 -13.34 -13.34
C TYR A 6 8.65 -14.61 -12.78
N LEU A 7 7.90 -15.39 -11.99
CA LEU A 7 8.40 -16.62 -11.36
C LEU A 7 8.75 -17.71 -12.38
N VAL A 8 8.09 -17.75 -13.53
CA VAL A 8 8.49 -18.66 -14.64
C VAL A 8 9.85 -18.29 -15.23
N HIS A 9 10.16 -16.99 -15.32
CA HIS A 9 11.44 -16.50 -15.84
C HIS A 9 12.54 -16.43 -14.77
N HIS A 10 12.15 -16.35 -13.49
CA HIS A 10 13.01 -16.22 -12.32
C HIS A 10 12.66 -17.28 -11.26
N PRO A 11 12.79 -18.59 -11.56
CA PRO A 11 12.37 -19.65 -10.63
C PRO A 11 13.15 -19.65 -9.31
N GLU A 12 14.36 -19.09 -9.29
CA GLU A 12 15.16 -18.88 -8.09
C GLU A 12 14.47 -17.95 -7.07
N ALA A 13 13.63 -17.03 -7.52
CA ALA A 13 12.91 -16.09 -6.65
C ALA A 13 11.95 -16.82 -5.70
N VAL A 14 11.43 -18.00 -6.09
CA VAL A 14 10.55 -18.83 -5.22
C VAL A 14 11.27 -19.31 -3.96
N PHE A 15 12.60 -19.45 -4.04
CA PHE A 15 13.44 -20.01 -2.97
C PHE A 15 14.37 -18.97 -2.34
N ALA A 16 14.38 -17.74 -2.81
CA ALA A 16 15.31 -16.71 -2.37
C ALA A 16 15.02 -16.26 -0.93
N ALA A 17 13.78 -15.85 -0.65
CA ALA A 17 13.28 -15.52 0.67
C ALA A 17 11.75 -15.66 0.68
N PRO A 18 11.13 -16.06 1.80
CA PRO A 18 9.68 -16.02 1.91
C PRO A 18 9.21 -14.56 1.85
N GLU A 19 8.00 -14.36 1.33
CA GLU A 19 7.32 -13.07 1.34
C GLU A 19 7.14 -12.58 2.78
N ALA A 20 7.30 -11.28 3.00
CA ALA A 20 7.05 -10.71 4.32
C ALA A 20 5.56 -10.85 4.68
N THR A 21 5.27 -11.51 5.79
CA THR A 21 3.94 -11.44 6.40
C THR A 21 3.75 -10.04 6.96
N VAL A 22 2.79 -9.30 6.42
CA VAL A 22 2.57 -7.89 6.74
C VAL A 22 1.17 -7.70 7.30
N PHE A 23 1.07 -6.97 8.41
CA PHE A 23 -0.18 -6.44 8.95
C PHE A 23 0.17 -5.23 9.83
N ASP A 24 -0.78 -4.32 10.00
CA ASP A 24 -0.60 -3.14 10.86
C ASP A 24 -1.35 -3.33 12.20
N PRO A 25 -0.65 -3.70 13.28
CA PRO A 25 -1.28 -3.90 14.58
C PRO A 25 -1.77 -2.59 15.22
N ALA A 26 -1.30 -1.43 14.75
CA ALA A 26 -1.73 -0.11 15.20
C ALA A 26 -2.96 0.41 14.44
N ASN A 27 -3.34 -0.24 13.34
CA ASN A 27 -4.52 0.10 12.58
C ASN A 27 -5.78 0.04 13.47
N PRO A 28 -6.51 1.15 13.70
CA PRO A 28 -7.68 1.16 14.58
C PRO A 28 -8.80 0.21 14.11
N TYR A 29 -8.92 -0.08 12.82
CA TYR A 29 -9.89 -1.03 12.28
C TYR A 29 -9.54 -2.49 12.62
N VAL A 30 -8.27 -2.78 12.86
CA VAL A 30 -7.80 -4.07 13.37
C VAL A 30 -7.83 -4.08 14.90
N LEU A 31 -7.28 -3.05 15.53
CA LEU A 31 -7.07 -3.00 16.97
C LEU A 31 -8.37 -2.90 17.77
N ALA A 32 -9.35 -2.12 17.29
CA ALA A 32 -10.61 -1.91 18.02
C ALA A 32 -11.40 -3.21 18.26
N PRO A 33 -11.63 -4.09 17.26
CA PRO A 33 -12.23 -5.41 17.49
C PRO A 33 -11.44 -6.28 18.47
N HIS A 34 -10.10 -6.27 18.37
CA HIS A 34 -9.25 -7.03 19.29
C HIS A 34 -9.33 -6.52 20.73
N LEU A 35 -9.42 -5.20 20.94
CA LEU A 35 -9.66 -4.62 22.26
C LEU A 35 -11.05 -5.02 22.81
N CYS A 36 -12.07 -5.07 21.97
CA CYS A 36 -13.40 -5.54 22.36
C CYS A 36 -13.36 -7.02 22.74
N ALA A 37 -12.65 -7.86 22.00
CA ALA A 37 -12.47 -9.27 22.30
C ALA A 37 -11.73 -9.45 23.65
N ALA A 38 -10.61 -8.74 23.83
CA ALA A 38 -9.87 -8.76 25.08
C ALA A 38 -10.72 -8.28 26.29
N ALA A 39 -11.51 -7.20 26.10
CA ALA A 39 -12.42 -6.69 27.13
C ALA A 39 -13.56 -7.65 27.50
N SER A 40 -13.90 -8.60 26.61
CA SER A 40 -14.88 -9.66 26.90
C SER A 40 -14.31 -10.79 27.74
N GLU A 41 -13.00 -11.02 27.67
CA GLU A 41 -12.29 -12.04 28.43
C GLU A 41 -11.89 -11.53 29.83
N ALA A 42 -11.37 -10.29 29.88
CA ALA A 42 -11.00 -9.63 31.12
C ALA A 42 -11.14 -8.10 30.98
N PRO A 43 -11.48 -7.38 32.07
CA PRO A 43 -11.59 -5.93 32.00
C PRO A 43 -10.25 -5.30 31.66
N LEU A 44 -10.22 -4.50 30.58
CA LEU A 44 -9.04 -3.74 30.17
C LEU A 44 -8.78 -2.60 31.15
N ARG A 45 -7.53 -2.44 31.54
CA ARG A 45 -7.06 -1.39 32.47
C ARG A 45 -6.09 -0.48 31.77
N THR A 46 -5.84 0.70 32.36
CA THR A 46 -4.81 1.61 31.88
C THR A 46 -3.41 0.97 31.86
N SER A 47 -3.14 0.01 32.75
CA SER A 47 -1.90 -0.77 32.76
C SER A 47 -1.71 -1.65 31.52
N ASP A 48 -2.78 -1.98 30.84
CA ASP A 48 -2.77 -2.94 29.73
C ASP A 48 -2.55 -2.22 28.38
N LEU A 49 -2.61 -0.88 28.34
CA LEU A 49 -2.46 -0.10 27.13
C LEU A 49 -1.15 -0.39 26.39
N ALA A 50 -0.05 -0.51 27.11
CA ALA A 50 1.26 -0.81 26.52
C ALA A 50 1.30 -2.18 25.83
N LEU A 51 0.54 -3.18 26.31
CA LEU A 51 0.42 -4.49 25.68
C LEU A 51 -0.17 -4.40 24.27
N PHE A 52 -1.08 -3.43 24.06
CA PHE A 52 -1.73 -3.17 22.78
C PHE A 52 -1.06 -2.06 21.97
N GLY A 53 0.15 -1.62 22.35
CA GLY A 53 0.86 -0.55 21.66
C GLY A 53 0.22 0.84 21.79
N LEU A 54 -0.72 1.01 22.74
CA LEU A 54 -1.43 2.28 22.95
C LEU A 54 -0.67 3.17 23.92
N SER A 55 -0.49 4.44 23.54
CA SER A 55 0.12 5.48 24.40
C SER A 55 -0.88 6.08 25.40
N ASP A 56 -2.17 6.04 25.07
CA ASP A 56 -3.26 6.61 25.85
C ASP A 56 -4.56 5.81 25.71
N ASP A 57 -5.62 6.23 26.37
CA ASP A 57 -6.92 5.56 26.39
C ASP A 57 -7.92 6.13 25.36
N ALA A 58 -7.47 6.91 24.37
CA ALA A 58 -8.34 7.59 23.41
C ALA A 58 -9.23 6.60 22.64
N LEU A 59 -8.65 5.52 22.11
CA LEU A 59 -9.40 4.49 21.38
C LEU A 59 -10.41 3.76 22.28
N LEU A 60 -10.06 3.49 23.55
CA LEU A 60 -11.00 2.88 24.50
C LEU A 60 -12.18 3.82 24.81
N ARG A 61 -11.92 5.13 24.92
CA ARG A 61 -12.99 6.15 25.11
C ARG A 61 -13.86 6.29 23.88
N GLU A 62 -13.30 6.18 22.69
CA GLU A 62 -14.06 6.17 21.45
C GLU A 62 -14.99 4.93 21.39
N LEU A 63 -14.48 3.74 21.70
CA LEU A 63 -15.27 2.52 21.77
C LEU A 63 -16.36 2.59 22.85
N GLU A 64 -16.09 3.26 23.98
CA GLU A 64 -17.09 3.55 25.01
C GLU A 64 -18.17 4.49 24.46
N GLY A 65 -17.78 5.57 23.78
CA GLY A 65 -18.71 6.53 23.16
C GLY A 65 -19.61 5.90 22.09
N ARG A 66 -19.08 4.93 21.35
CA ARG A 66 -19.85 4.12 20.38
C ARG A 66 -20.69 3.00 21.04
N GLY A 67 -20.57 2.82 22.37
CA GLY A 67 -21.31 1.81 23.12
C GLY A 67 -20.77 0.39 22.98
N ALA A 68 -19.62 0.18 22.36
CA ALA A 68 -18.97 -1.14 22.27
C ALA A 68 -18.38 -1.57 23.62
N LEU A 69 -17.79 -0.64 24.34
CA LEU A 69 -17.26 -0.86 25.69
C LEU A 69 -18.09 -0.13 26.75
N ARG A 70 -18.00 -0.58 27.97
CA ARG A 70 -18.59 0.06 29.15
C ARG A 70 -17.52 0.27 30.21
N ARG A 71 -17.30 1.50 30.63
CA ARG A 71 -16.37 1.83 31.71
C ARG A 71 -16.99 1.54 33.08
N ARG A 72 -16.20 0.90 33.95
CA ARG A 72 -16.49 0.66 35.37
C ARG A 72 -15.25 1.00 36.20
N PRO A 73 -15.35 1.09 37.53
CA PRO A 73 -14.17 1.43 38.37
C PRO A 73 -12.97 0.48 38.18
N THR A 74 -13.21 -0.76 37.74
CA THR A 74 -12.16 -1.77 37.55
C THR A 74 -11.60 -1.84 36.13
N GLY A 75 -12.12 -1.05 35.19
CA GLY A 75 -11.67 -1.01 33.79
C GLY A 75 -12.79 -0.91 32.77
N TRP A 76 -12.46 -1.16 31.51
CA TRP A 76 -13.43 -1.23 30.40
C TRP A 76 -13.83 -2.68 30.16
N PHE A 77 -15.13 -2.90 29.97
CA PHE A 77 -15.75 -4.20 29.73
C PHE A 77 -16.46 -4.19 28.39
N TRP A 78 -16.51 -5.32 27.72
CA TRP A 78 -17.38 -5.53 26.57
C TRP A 78 -18.84 -5.27 26.92
N ASN A 79 -19.58 -4.66 26.00
CA ASN A 79 -21.02 -4.44 26.18
C ASN A 79 -21.81 -5.68 25.77
N VAL A 80 -22.09 -6.54 26.73
CA VAL A 80 -22.83 -7.80 26.54
C VAL A 80 -24.27 -7.65 25.98
N ASN A 81 -24.77 -6.42 25.82
CA ASN A 81 -26.07 -6.18 25.19
C ASN A 81 -25.96 -6.07 23.65
N LEU A 82 -24.75 -6.02 23.10
CA LEU A 82 -24.54 -6.08 21.67
C LEU A 82 -24.72 -7.53 21.19
N PRO A 83 -25.29 -7.73 19.98
CA PRO A 83 -25.42 -9.06 19.41
C PRO A 83 -24.05 -9.62 19.01
N GLY A 84 -23.91 -10.96 19.04
CA GLY A 84 -22.71 -11.65 18.62
C GLY A 84 -21.59 -11.64 19.66
N ARG A 85 -20.47 -12.22 19.31
CA ARG A 85 -19.27 -12.27 20.12
C ARG A 85 -18.22 -11.32 19.52
N PRO A 86 -17.51 -10.52 20.34
CA PRO A 86 -16.50 -9.61 19.81
C PRO A 86 -15.32 -10.35 19.13
N GLN A 87 -15.06 -11.62 19.49
CA GLN A 87 -14.06 -12.45 18.83
C GLN A 87 -14.39 -12.74 17.35
N ASP A 88 -15.68 -12.76 17.01
CA ASP A 88 -16.12 -13.01 15.63
C ASP A 88 -15.86 -11.79 14.71
N LEU A 89 -15.56 -10.63 15.31
CA LEU A 89 -15.20 -9.39 14.61
C LEU A 89 -13.68 -9.23 14.44
N THR A 90 -12.87 -10.13 15.01
CA THR A 90 -11.41 -9.99 14.96
C THR A 90 -10.86 -10.43 13.60
N SER A 91 -10.05 -9.57 12.98
CA SER A 91 -9.37 -9.83 11.73
C SER A 91 -8.00 -9.16 11.75
N LEU A 92 -7.00 -9.72 11.09
CA LEU A 92 -5.68 -9.09 10.94
C LEU A 92 -5.64 -8.01 9.87
N ARG A 93 -6.70 -7.91 9.05
CA ARG A 93 -6.80 -6.95 7.94
C ARG A 93 -7.97 -5.96 8.09
N GLY A 94 -8.75 -6.10 9.18
CA GLY A 94 -10.02 -5.39 9.38
C GLY A 94 -11.16 -6.08 8.64
N ASP A 95 -12.40 -5.73 9.01
CA ASP A 95 -13.60 -6.24 8.36
C ASP A 95 -13.92 -5.38 7.14
N GLY A 96 -14.10 -6.03 6.00
CA GLY A 96 -14.71 -5.44 4.81
C GLY A 96 -16.24 -5.33 4.96
N PRO A 97 -16.95 -4.78 3.95
CA PRO A 97 -18.40 -4.87 3.88
C PRO A 97 -18.84 -6.34 3.96
N PRO A 98 -19.99 -6.63 4.62
CA PRO A 98 -20.50 -8.00 4.73
C PRO A 98 -20.75 -8.62 3.36
N GLU A 99 -20.61 -9.94 3.27
CA GLU A 99 -20.97 -10.67 2.05
C GLU A 99 -22.45 -10.48 1.69
N VAL A 100 -22.73 -10.29 0.41
CA VAL A 100 -24.07 -10.14 -0.15
C VAL A 100 -24.55 -11.49 -0.66
N PRO A 101 -25.61 -12.09 -0.07
CA PRO A 101 -26.21 -13.32 -0.58
C PRO A 101 -26.87 -13.09 -1.92
N VAL A 102 -26.67 -14.03 -2.85
CA VAL A 102 -27.30 -14.07 -4.15
C VAL A 102 -28.48 -15.03 -4.09
N VAL A 103 -29.70 -14.50 -4.26
CA VAL A 103 -30.94 -15.23 -4.08
C VAL A 103 -31.68 -15.38 -5.40
N GLU A 104 -32.06 -16.61 -5.77
CA GLU A 104 -32.89 -16.85 -6.94
C GLU A 104 -34.33 -16.38 -6.68
N ALA A 105 -34.78 -15.37 -7.43
CA ALA A 105 -36.06 -14.69 -7.19
C ALA A 105 -37.30 -15.63 -7.29
N ASP A 106 -37.24 -16.67 -8.14
CA ASP A 106 -38.37 -17.59 -8.35
C ASP A 106 -38.52 -18.59 -7.18
N THR A 107 -37.43 -18.94 -6.50
CA THR A 107 -37.42 -20.01 -5.48
C THR A 107 -37.13 -19.52 -4.07
N GLY A 108 -36.56 -18.32 -3.91
CA GLY A 108 -36.07 -17.78 -2.66
C GLY A 108 -34.81 -18.50 -2.12
N VAL A 109 -34.15 -19.31 -2.94
CA VAL A 109 -32.97 -20.07 -2.55
C VAL A 109 -31.74 -19.21 -2.67
N VAL A 110 -30.91 -19.18 -1.62
CA VAL A 110 -29.57 -18.59 -1.69
C VAL A 110 -28.67 -19.52 -2.51
N ILE A 111 -28.21 -19.06 -3.68
CA ILE A 111 -27.36 -19.84 -4.59
C ILE A 111 -25.88 -19.63 -4.36
N GLY A 112 -25.49 -18.55 -3.65
CA GLY A 112 -24.11 -18.21 -3.34
C GLY A 112 -24.02 -16.87 -2.61
N THR A 113 -22.80 -16.43 -2.34
CA THR A 113 -22.51 -15.10 -1.78
C THR A 113 -21.48 -14.38 -2.67
N VAL A 114 -21.47 -13.06 -2.59
CA VAL A 114 -20.49 -12.18 -3.25
C VAL A 114 -19.90 -11.29 -2.18
N ASP A 115 -18.58 -11.09 -2.21
CA ASP A 115 -17.88 -10.13 -1.37
C ASP A 115 -18.55 -8.75 -1.46
N GLY A 116 -18.87 -8.14 -0.30
CA GLY A 116 -19.57 -6.87 -0.28
C GLY A 116 -18.84 -5.74 -1.00
N ALA A 117 -17.49 -5.73 -0.95
CA ALA A 117 -16.70 -4.73 -1.68
C ALA A 117 -16.76 -4.90 -3.20
N ALA A 118 -17.11 -6.11 -3.68
CA ALA A 118 -17.26 -6.42 -5.10
C ALA A 118 -18.71 -6.44 -5.58
N ALA A 119 -19.68 -6.33 -4.68
CA ALA A 119 -21.11 -6.50 -4.99
C ALA A 119 -21.59 -5.55 -6.10
N ASP A 120 -21.31 -4.25 -5.97
CA ASP A 120 -21.70 -3.23 -6.95
C ASP A 120 -21.14 -3.49 -8.35
N SER A 121 -19.98 -4.10 -8.44
CA SER A 121 -19.36 -4.42 -9.74
C SER A 121 -19.76 -5.77 -10.30
N THR A 122 -20.24 -6.70 -9.45
CA THR A 122 -20.49 -8.10 -9.81
C THR A 122 -21.98 -8.41 -9.96
N VAL A 123 -22.79 -7.88 -9.04
CA VAL A 123 -24.23 -8.22 -8.95
C VAL A 123 -25.13 -6.99 -8.99
N HIS A 124 -24.69 -5.90 -9.67
CA HIS A 124 -25.54 -4.73 -9.95
C HIS A 124 -26.77 -5.11 -10.79
N GLU A 125 -27.81 -4.30 -10.77
CA GLU A 125 -28.99 -4.49 -11.61
C GLU A 125 -28.60 -4.65 -13.08
N GLY A 126 -29.14 -5.67 -13.74
CA GLY A 126 -28.86 -6.02 -15.12
C GLY A 126 -27.55 -6.78 -15.37
N ALA A 127 -26.75 -7.04 -14.33
CA ALA A 127 -25.54 -7.86 -14.46
C ALA A 127 -25.87 -9.31 -14.87
N VAL A 128 -24.96 -9.90 -15.64
CA VAL A 128 -24.96 -11.33 -15.93
C VAL A 128 -24.07 -12.02 -14.92
N TYR A 129 -24.70 -12.81 -14.04
CA TYR A 129 -24.04 -13.59 -13.01
C TYR A 129 -24.01 -15.07 -13.41
N VAL A 130 -22.85 -15.71 -13.31
CA VAL A 130 -22.69 -17.13 -13.63
C VAL A 130 -22.33 -17.90 -12.37
N HIS A 131 -23.18 -18.86 -12.00
CA HIS A 131 -22.94 -19.72 -10.84
C HIS A 131 -23.09 -21.19 -11.24
N GLN A 132 -22.06 -21.99 -10.99
CA GLN A 132 -22.02 -23.43 -11.31
C GLN A 132 -22.46 -23.77 -12.74
N GLY A 133 -22.03 -22.96 -13.73
CA GLY A 133 -22.35 -23.14 -15.14
C GLY A 133 -23.77 -22.71 -15.56
N ARG A 134 -24.57 -22.20 -14.62
CA ARG A 134 -25.89 -21.62 -14.89
C ARG A 134 -25.78 -20.12 -15.03
N VAL A 135 -26.53 -19.54 -15.92
CA VAL A 135 -26.56 -18.11 -16.20
C VAL A 135 -27.76 -17.47 -15.50
N TYR A 136 -27.51 -16.39 -14.80
CA TYR A 136 -28.51 -15.56 -14.12
C TYR A 136 -28.39 -14.11 -14.59
N VAL A 137 -29.47 -13.37 -14.53
CA VAL A 137 -29.49 -11.91 -14.68
C VAL A 137 -29.95 -11.33 -13.36
N VAL A 138 -29.21 -10.36 -12.83
CA VAL A 138 -29.55 -9.65 -11.60
C VAL A 138 -30.75 -8.75 -11.90
N GLU A 139 -31.81 -8.88 -11.12
CA GLU A 139 -33.02 -8.05 -11.19
C GLU A 139 -32.92 -6.85 -10.26
N GLU A 140 -32.29 -7.04 -9.09
CA GLU A 140 -32.20 -6.02 -8.07
C GLU A 140 -30.97 -6.30 -7.18
N LEU A 141 -30.25 -5.27 -6.81
CA LEU A 141 -29.27 -5.27 -5.73
C LEU A 141 -29.80 -4.35 -4.62
N ALA A 142 -30.23 -4.93 -3.51
CA ALA A 142 -30.57 -4.22 -2.29
C ALA A 142 -29.39 -4.23 -1.32
N ASP A 143 -29.49 -3.51 -0.18
CA ASP A 143 -28.38 -3.33 0.78
C ASP A 143 -27.77 -4.64 1.27
N ASP A 144 -28.58 -5.70 1.39
CA ASP A 144 -28.23 -6.96 2.01
C ASP A 144 -28.48 -8.20 1.12
N VAL A 145 -28.94 -8.04 -0.13
CA VAL A 145 -29.27 -9.16 -1.01
C VAL A 145 -29.24 -8.79 -2.49
N ALA A 146 -28.74 -9.67 -3.34
CA ALA A 146 -28.86 -9.61 -4.79
C ALA A 146 -29.92 -10.62 -5.29
N LEU A 147 -31.00 -10.12 -5.88
CA LEU A 147 -32.04 -10.96 -6.48
C LEU A 147 -31.68 -11.28 -7.92
N VAL A 148 -31.64 -12.56 -8.26
CA VAL A 148 -31.26 -13.02 -9.58
C VAL A 148 -32.33 -13.94 -10.20
N ARG A 149 -32.46 -13.91 -11.53
CA ARG A 149 -33.36 -14.82 -12.27
C ARG A 149 -32.55 -15.65 -13.24
N GLN A 150 -32.77 -16.96 -13.21
CA GLN A 150 -32.12 -17.87 -14.14
C GLN A 150 -32.57 -17.59 -15.58
N LYS A 151 -31.62 -17.60 -16.51
CA LYS A 151 -31.87 -17.54 -17.97
C LYS A 151 -31.23 -18.74 -18.64
N ALA A 152 -31.87 -19.26 -19.70
CA ALA A 152 -31.34 -20.42 -20.44
C ALA A 152 -30.00 -20.08 -21.11
N ALA A 153 -29.90 -18.90 -21.70
CA ALA A 153 -28.69 -18.31 -22.27
C ALA A 153 -28.88 -16.81 -22.47
N VAL A 154 -27.80 -16.07 -22.42
CA VAL A 154 -27.72 -14.67 -22.87
C VAL A 154 -26.56 -14.56 -23.84
N GLY A 155 -26.74 -13.83 -24.95
CA GLY A 155 -25.71 -13.66 -25.98
C GLY A 155 -24.66 -12.62 -25.65
N TYR A 156 -24.54 -12.20 -24.37
CA TYR A 156 -23.64 -11.18 -23.90
C TYR A 156 -23.16 -11.48 -22.46
N ARG A 157 -22.09 -10.86 -22.10
CA ARG A 157 -21.64 -10.69 -20.70
C ARG A 157 -21.74 -9.22 -20.31
N THR A 158 -21.79 -8.95 -19.03
CA THR A 158 -21.74 -7.58 -18.50
C THR A 158 -20.39 -7.27 -17.90
N ARG A 159 -20.04 -5.99 -17.92
CA ARG A 159 -18.84 -5.47 -17.28
C ARG A 159 -19.17 -4.10 -16.66
N ALA A 160 -19.01 -4.00 -15.37
CA ALA A 160 -19.17 -2.74 -14.65
C ALA A 160 -18.12 -1.70 -15.11
N ARG A 161 -18.50 -0.45 -15.04
CA ARG A 161 -17.64 0.72 -15.21
C ARG A 161 -17.65 1.50 -13.91
N SER A 162 -16.47 1.75 -13.36
CA SER A 162 -16.31 2.51 -12.13
C SER A 162 -15.48 3.77 -12.36
N ARG A 163 -15.71 4.75 -11.51
CA ARG A 163 -14.88 5.93 -11.37
C ARG A 163 -14.23 5.87 -10.00
N SER A 164 -12.95 6.17 -9.93
CA SER A 164 -12.22 6.27 -8.66
C SER A 164 -11.45 7.58 -8.59
N SER A 165 -11.25 8.06 -7.37
CA SER A 165 -10.38 9.20 -7.06
C SER A 165 -9.63 8.93 -5.76
N VAL A 166 -8.45 9.52 -5.64
CA VAL A 166 -7.64 9.43 -4.41
C VAL A 166 -7.43 10.84 -3.88
N ARG A 167 -7.61 11.01 -2.57
CA ARG A 167 -7.33 12.25 -1.86
C ARG A 167 -6.26 11.97 -0.81
N ILE A 168 -5.12 12.66 -0.89
CA ILE A 168 -4.06 12.57 0.10
C ILE A 168 -4.55 13.27 1.38
N ILE A 169 -4.59 12.54 2.48
CA ILE A 169 -4.99 13.03 3.80
C ILE A 169 -3.77 13.49 4.59
N ALA A 170 -2.73 12.65 4.62
CA ALA A 170 -1.47 12.97 5.27
C ALA A 170 -0.32 12.23 4.59
N GLU A 171 0.68 12.97 4.19
CA GLU A 171 1.97 12.43 3.78
C GLU A 171 2.78 12.15 5.06
N ARG A 172 3.10 10.88 5.31
CA ARG A 172 3.85 10.44 6.49
C ARG A 172 5.35 10.45 6.23
N GLU A 173 5.74 10.03 5.06
CA GLU A 173 7.11 9.93 4.62
C GLU A 173 7.23 10.31 3.15
N GLN A 174 8.30 11.04 2.80
CA GLN A 174 8.63 11.40 1.43
C GLN A 174 10.13 11.29 1.20
N GLN A 175 10.50 10.75 0.08
CA GLN A 175 11.85 10.74 -0.45
C GLN A 175 11.88 11.56 -1.74
N VAL A 176 12.88 12.39 -1.90
CA VAL A 176 13.15 13.10 -3.15
C VAL A 176 14.24 12.33 -3.88
N TRP A 177 13.90 11.76 -5.03
CA TRP A 177 14.81 10.89 -5.79
C TRP A 177 15.66 11.60 -6.83
N GLY A 178 15.62 12.92 -6.90
CA GLY A 178 16.47 13.71 -7.80
C GLY A 178 16.01 13.68 -9.25
N ARG A 179 16.97 13.96 -10.15
CA ARG A 179 16.79 13.96 -11.61
C ARG A 179 17.65 12.88 -12.25
N PRO A 180 17.18 12.24 -13.35
CA PRO A 180 18.02 11.37 -14.16
C PRO A 180 19.30 12.12 -14.62
N GLY A 181 20.46 11.50 -14.42
CA GLY A 181 21.76 12.05 -14.80
C GLY A 181 22.42 13.00 -13.78
N GLN A 182 21.82 13.24 -12.60
CA GLN A 182 22.50 13.89 -11.48
C GLN A 182 22.93 12.82 -10.45
N THR A 183 24.23 12.61 -10.33
CA THR A 183 24.79 11.79 -9.24
C THR A 183 24.51 12.48 -7.89
N THR A 184 23.88 11.80 -6.98
CA THR A 184 23.68 12.26 -5.60
C THR A 184 25.05 12.52 -4.93
N PRO A 185 25.26 13.65 -4.21
CA PRO A 185 26.51 13.92 -3.51
C PRO A 185 26.66 12.94 -2.32
N GLY A 186 27.15 11.75 -2.56
CA GLY A 186 27.34 10.71 -1.57
C GLY A 186 28.02 9.46 -2.13
N ASP A 187 28.06 9.32 -3.44
CA ASP A 187 28.57 8.10 -4.12
C ASP A 187 29.92 8.30 -4.77
N SER A 188 30.69 9.29 -4.31
CA SER A 188 32.12 9.43 -4.67
C SER A 188 32.95 8.46 -3.82
N ARG A 189 32.87 7.17 -4.12
CA ARG A 189 34.01 6.27 -3.87
C ARG A 189 35.08 6.62 -4.91
N GLU A 190 36.03 7.44 -4.47
CA GLU A 190 37.30 7.55 -5.18
C GLU A 190 37.88 6.15 -5.41
N PRO A 191 38.35 5.84 -6.63
CA PRO A 191 39.10 4.62 -6.85
C PRO A 191 40.40 4.71 -6.04
N SER A 192 40.49 3.91 -4.99
CA SER A 192 41.71 3.74 -4.19
C SER A 192 42.87 3.37 -5.15
N ALA A 193 43.73 4.33 -5.41
CA ALA A 193 45.04 4.10 -6.05
C ALA A 193 45.83 3.16 -5.14
N ARG A 194 46.14 1.98 -5.66
CA ARG A 194 47.09 1.05 -5.05
C ARG A 194 48.46 1.74 -5.09
N GLU A 195 48.95 2.13 -3.91
CA GLU A 195 50.37 2.39 -3.71
C GLU A 195 51.14 1.07 -3.67
N PRO A 196 52.39 1.03 -4.21
CA PRO A 196 53.21 -0.20 -4.20
C PRO A 196 53.83 -0.45 -2.83
N GLU A 197 53.80 -1.69 -2.38
CA GLU A 197 54.47 -2.20 -1.18
C GLU A 197 55.99 -1.97 -1.23
N GLU A 198 56.55 -1.35 -0.19
CA GLU A 198 57.98 -1.42 0.17
C GLU A 198 58.16 -2.19 1.48
N PRO A 199 59.31 -2.89 1.66
CA PRO A 199 59.41 -3.96 2.65
C PRO A 199 59.89 -3.47 4.05
N ALA A 200 59.56 -4.27 5.03
CA ALA A 200 59.78 -4.12 6.46
C ALA A 200 61.26 -4.00 6.89
N GLY A 201 61.50 -3.18 7.93
CA GLY A 201 62.64 -3.19 8.81
C GLY A 201 62.27 -2.74 10.21
N PRO A 202 62.99 -3.25 11.27
CA PRO A 202 62.42 -3.39 12.60
C PRO A 202 62.94 -2.38 13.63
N GLY A 203 62.20 -2.15 14.70
CA GLY A 203 62.75 -1.84 16.02
C GLY A 203 62.37 -0.54 16.72
N GLY A 204 61.85 -0.64 17.93
CA GLY A 204 62.04 0.31 19.00
C GLY A 204 60.83 0.93 19.64
N GLY A 205 60.35 0.46 20.79
CA GLY A 205 59.53 1.21 21.74
C GLY A 205 60.44 1.93 22.81
N PRO A 206 59.94 2.35 23.96
CA PRO A 206 58.63 2.92 24.33
C PRO A 206 58.75 4.24 25.15
N SER A 207 57.64 4.67 25.75
CA SER A 207 57.49 5.71 26.81
C SER A 207 57.00 7.08 26.30
N GLY A 208 56.07 7.79 26.92
CA GLY A 208 55.51 7.86 28.22
C GLY A 208 54.56 9.06 28.28
N SER A 209 53.49 8.89 29.02
CA SER A 209 52.90 9.75 30.03
C SER A 209 52.72 11.26 29.81
N SER A 210 51.49 11.78 29.83
CA SER A 210 50.94 12.58 30.94
C SER A 210 49.75 13.45 30.54
N ILE A 211 48.69 13.36 31.37
CA ILE A 211 47.59 14.30 31.53
C ILE A 211 48.05 15.32 32.56
N PRO A 212 47.57 16.59 32.64
CA PRO A 212 46.29 16.96 33.32
C PRO A 212 45.55 18.19 32.74
N ALA A 213 44.23 18.22 32.78
CA ALA A 213 43.25 18.76 33.77
C ALA A 213 43.06 20.29 33.88
N SER A 214 41.75 20.65 33.76
CA SER A 214 40.98 21.73 34.43
C SER A 214 41.20 23.19 34.02
N THR A 215 40.17 24.04 33.81
CA THR A 215 39.16 24.58 34.76
C THR A 215 38.27 25.60 34.06
N ASP A 216 36.97 25.61 34.40
CA ASP A 216 36.02 26.72 34.27
C ASP A 216 36.42 27.93 35.17
N PRO A 217 35.85 29.17 35.07
CA PRO A 217 34.40 29.46 35.14
C PRO A 217 33.89 30.74 34.44
N ASN A 218 32.55 30.86 34.37
CA ASN A 218 31.72 32.05 34.14
C ASN A 218 31.97 33.19 35.18
N PRO A 219 31.69 34.53 34.93
CA PRO A 219 30.37 35.04 35.23
C PRO A 219 29.81 36.23 34.38
N ALA A 220 28.50 36.32 34.42
CA ALA A 220 27.53 37.40 34.28
C ALA A 220 27.99 38.88 34.11
N GLY A 221 27.18 39.65 33.31
CA GLY A 221 27.19 41.11 33.30
C GLY A 221 26.11 41.73 32.41
N SER A 222 25.15 42.36 33.03
CA SER A 222 23.98 43.12 32.54
C SER A 222 24.34 44.41 31.80
N GLY A 223 23.45 44.93 30.88
CA GLY A 223 23.44 46.33 30.50
C GLY A 223 22.70 46.76 29.24
N ARG A 224 21.47 47.19 29.38
CA ARG A 224 20.71 48.33 28.80
C ARG A 224 20.91 48.81 27.34
N ALA A 225 19.80 48.78 26.64
CA ALA A 225 19.14 49.78 25.75
C ALA A 225 19.94 50.81 24.94
N GLY A 226 19.76 50.77 23.63
CA GLY A 226 20.04 51.87 22.72
C GLY A 226 19.18 51.74 21.44
N VAL A 227 18.24 52.70 21.28
CA VAL A 227 17.40 52.88 20.09
C VAL A 227 18.24 53.58 19.03
N GLY A 228 18.28 53.06 17.83
CA GLY A 228 18.85 53.68 16.62
C GLY A 228 18.17 53.17 15.33
N PRO A 229 18.15 53.92 14.25
CA PRO A 229 17.06 53.96 13.28
C PRO A 229 17.09 52.85 12.23
N ALA A 230 15.90 52.66 11.65
CA ALA A 230 15.57 51.75 10.57
C ALA A 230 16.62 51.72 9.44
N SER A 231 17.17 50.53 9.20
CA SER A 231 17.86 50.20 7.96
C SER A 231 16.99 49.25 7.14
N SER A 232 16.80 49.65 5.90
CA SER A 232 16.11 48.96 4.83
C SER A 232 16.34 47.46 4.82
N ALA A 233 15.26 46.70 4.73
CA ALA A 233 15.25 45.26 4.46
C ALA A 233 16.05 44.98 3.19
N PRO A 234 16.90 43.92 3.18
CA PRO A 234 17.40 43.37 1.93
C PRO A 234 16.22 42.71 1.20
N GLY A 235 16.06 43.11 -0.08
CA GLY A 235 15.04 42.51 -0.94
C GLY A 235 15.14 41.00 -0.97
N ASP A 236 13.97 40.39 -1.00
CA ASP A 236 13.80 38.99 -1.33
C ASP A 236 14.62 38.67 -2.59
N ALA A 237 15.68 37.90 -2.41
CA ALA A 237 16.34 37.25 -3.53
C ALA A 237 15.27 36.33 -4.17
N PRO A 238 15.09 36.32 -5.50
CA PRO A 238 14.18 35.41 -6.12
C PRO A 238 14.59 33.99 -5.70
N GLU A 239 13.68 33.27 -5.06
CA GLU A 239 13.83 31.83 -4.82
C GLU A 239 14.25 31.20 -6.14
N SER A 240 15.42 30.58 -6.16
CA SER A 240 15.88 29.82 -7.31
C SER A 240 14.79 28.85 -7.67
N PRO A 241 14.37 28.73 -8.92
CA PRO A 241 13.29 27.82 -9.31
C PRO A 241 13.67 26.43 -8.81
N THR A 242 12.89 25.94 -7.84
CA THR A 242 13.02 24.60 -7.31
C THR A 242 12.93 23.64 -8.49
N THR A 243 14.03 22.99 -8.78
CA THR A 243 14.15 22.06 -9.90
C THR A 243 13.15 20.93 -9.71
N PRO A 244 12.25 20.66 -10.64
CA PRO A 244 11.25 19.61 -10.51
C PRO A 244 11.94 18.26 -10.29
N ALA A 245 11.61 17.60 -9.18
CA ALA A 245 12.21 16.35 -8.77
C ALA A 245 11.15 15.25 -8.68
N ILE A 246 11.56 14.01 -8.97
CA ILE A 246 10.72 12.82 -8.73
C ILE A 246 10.59 12.63 -7.22
N THR A 247 9.37 12.36 -6.75
CA THR A 247 9.10 12.06 -5.34
C THR A 247 8.52 10.67 -5.17
N TRP A 248 8.89 10.03 -4.08
CA TRP A 248 8.41 8.74 -3.64
C TRP A 248 7.86 8.90 -2.23
N SER A 249 6.57 8.72 -2.06
CA SER A 249 5.85 9.11 -0.85
C SER A 249 5.03 7.96 -0.29
N PHE A 250 4.80 8.00 1.02
CA PHE A 250 3.93 7.08 1.75
C PHE A 250 3.06 7.85 2.73
N GLY A 251 1.81 7.44 2.88
CA GLY A 251 0.92 8.08 3.84
C GLY A 251 -0.51 7.59 3.82
N SER A 252 -1.38 8.38 4.45
CA SER A 252 -2.81 8.10 4.53
C SER A 252 -3.54 8.78 3.37
N VAL A 253 -4.41 8.03 2.74
CA VAL A 253 -5.27 8.50 1.64
C VAL A 253 -6.73 8.13 1.90
N GLU A 254 -7.61 8.82 1.20
CA GLU A 254 -9.01 8.45 1.06
C GLU A 254 -9.27 8.12 -0.40
N VAL A 255 -9.68 6.88 -0.66
CA VAL A 255 -10.06 6.40 -1.97
C VAL A 255 -11.57 6.42 -2.08
N THR A 256 -12.10 7.20 -3.01
CA THR A 256 -13.53 7.19 -3.35
C THR A 256 -13.74 6.41 -4.63
N SER A 257 -14.64 5.45 -4.63
CA SER A 257 -15.00 4.66 -5.80
C SER A 257 -16.52 4.60 -5.97
N GLN A 258 -16.98 4.56 -7.22
CA GLN A 258 -18.39 4.47 -7.56
C GLN A 258 -18.56 3.68 -8.85
N VAL A 259 -19.46 2.72 -8.87
CA VAL A 259 -19.90 2.08 -10.11
C VAL A 259 -20.93 2.99 -10.79
N THR A 260 -20.56 3.54 -11.95
CA THR A 260 -21.37 4.55 -12.68
C THR A 260 -22.19 3.95 -13.83
N GLY A 261 -21.99 2.66 -14.10
CA GLY A 261 -22.72 1.98 -15.17
C GLY A 261 -22.09 0.66 -15.53
N TYR A 262 -22.60 0.05 -16.60
CA TYR A 262 -22.04 -1.17 -17.15
C TYR A 262 -22.15 -1.25 -18.67
N GLN A 263 -21.34 -2.10 -19.26
CA GLN A 263 -21.36 -2.42 -20.67
C GLN A 263 -21.88 -3.85 -20.88
N ARG A 264 -22.70 -4.08 -21.91
CA ARG A 264 -22.97 -5.41 -22.44
C ARG A 264 -22.00 -5.68 -23.57
N MET A 265 -21.34 -6.81 -23.49
CA MET A 265 -20.33 -7.24 -24.45
C MET A 265 -20.78 -8.53 -25.13
N ALA A 266 -20.79 -8.55 -26.45
CA ALA A 266 -21.22 -9.71 -27.23
C ALA A 266 -20.37 -10.96 -26.92
N LEU A 267 -21.00 -12.13 -26.96
CA LEU A 267 -20.31 -13.42 -26.91
C LEU A 267 -20.44 -14.10 -28.27
N PRO A 268 -19.32 -14.63 -28.84
CA PRO A 268 -17.99 -14.76 -28.31
C PRO A 268 -17.07 -13.53 -28.55
N GLY A 269 -17.46 -12.55 -29.37
CA GLY A 269 -16.58 -11.51 -29.94
C GLY A 269 -16.03 -10.50 -28.93
N GLY A 270 -16.79 -10.20 -27.84
CA GLY A 270 -16.37 -9.22 -26.83
C GLY A 270 -16.63 -7.76 -27.22
N GLU A 271 -17.26 -7.50 -28.37
CA GLU A 271 -17.60 -6.14 -28.79
C GLU A 271 -18.66 -5.54 -27.85
N VAL A 272 -18.56 -4.23 -27.59
CA VAL A 272 -19.55 -3.50 -26.77
C VAL A 272 -20.84 -3.33 -27.57
N VAL A 273 -21.91 -3.98 -27.11
CA VAL A 273 -23.23 -3.92 -27.70
C VAL A 273 -24.04 -2.73 -27.22
N SER A 274 -23.96 -2.46 -25.93
CA SER A 274 -24.69 -1.34 -25.29
C SER A 274 -24.00 -0.89 -24.01
N GLN A 275 -24.31 0.34 -23.58
CA GLN A 275 -23.86 0.92 -22.32
C GLN A 275 -25.08 1.36 -21.52
N HIS A 276 -25.04 1.15 -20.22
CA HIS A 276 -26.12 1.45 -19.29
C HIS A 276 -25.55 2.24 -18.13
N ALA A 277 -26.20 3.34 -17.74
CA ALA A 277 -25.86 4.07 -16.52
C ALA A 277 -26.45 3.34 -15.30
N LEU A 278 -25.78 3.47 -14.17
CA LEU A 278 -26.23 3.04 -12.86
C LEU A 278 -26.08 4.23 -11.89
N GLU A 279 -27.00 4.30 -10.95
CA GLU A 279 -26.95 5.25 -9.82
C GLU A 279 -26.63 4.45 -8.55
N MET A 280 -25.35 4.14 -8.37
CA MET A 280 -24.84 3.42 -7.20
C MET A 280 -24.23 4.42 -6.22
N ASP A 281 -24.18 4.05 -4.94
CA ASP A 281 -23.55 4.88 -3.90
C ASP A 281 -22.03 5.00 -4.10
N GLU A 282 -21.46 6.08 -3.57
CA GLU A 282 -20.02 6.23 -3.47
C GLU A 282 -19.49 5.47 -2.25
N HIS A 283 -18.46 4.66 -2.48
CA HIS A 283 -17.72 3.99 -1.42
C HIS A 283 -16.46 4.76 -1.10
N VAL A 284 -16.27 5.09 0.18
CA VAL A 284 -15.10 5.80 0.68
C VAL A 284 -14.28 4.88 1.55
N LEU A 285 -13.03 4.66 1.14
CA LEU A 285 -12.05 3.83 1.84
C LEU A 285 -10.91 4.71 2.37
N PRO A 286 -10.87 5.03 3.69
CA PRO A 286 -9.68 5.56 4.31
C PRO A 286 -8.63 4.46 4.42
N THR A 287 -7.44 4.67 3.82
CA THR A 287 -6.42 3.62 3.76
C THR A 287 -5.00 4.20 3.70
N ALA A 288 -4.01 3.33 3.57
CA ALA A 288 -2.62 3.70 3.34
C ALA A 288 -2.25 3.52 1.85
N ALA A 289 -1.39 4.39 1.35
CA ALA A 289 -0.88 4.31 -0.01
C ALA A 289 0.61 4.65 -0.08
N VAL A 290 1.30 4.04 -1.03
CA VAL A 290 2.54 4.51 -1.60
C VAL A 290 2.22 5.18 -2.93
N TRP A 291 2.86 6.31 -3.22
CA TRP A 291 2.70 6.97 -4.51
C TRP A 291 4.00 7.61 -4.97
N TRP A 292 4.12 7.72 -6.28
CA TRP A 292 5.23 8.44 -6.88
C TRP A 292 4.70 9.48 -7.85
N THR A 293 5.41 10.60 -7.86
CA THR A 293 5.09 11.75 -8.70
C THR A 293 6.29 12.05 -9.59
N ILE A 294 6.04 12.14 -10.88
CA ILE A 294 7.07 12.44 -11.88
C ILE A 294 6.70 13.78 -12.53
N PRO A 295 7.55 14.81 -12.44
CA PRO A 295 7.28 16.07 -13.12
C PRO A 295 7.09 15.87 -14.63
N GLN A 296 6.12 16.57 -15.22
CA GLN A 296 5.80 16.44 -16.64
C GLN A 296 7.02 16.67 -17.52
N GLU A 297 7.84 17.66 -17.18
CA GLU A 297 9.06 18.00 -17.93
C GLU A 297 10.09 16.86 -17.92
N VAL A 298 10.10 16.03 -16.88
CA VAL A 298 10.96 14.84 -16.80
C VAL A 298 10.43 13.75 -17.74
N CYS A 299 9.12 13.57 -17.79
CA CYS A 299 8.48 12.63 -18.72
C CYS A 299 8.75 13.05 -20.19
N GLU A 300 8.54 14.33 -20.51
CA GLU A 300 8.77 14.88 -21.85
C GLU A 300 10.24 14.77 -22.27
N ALA A 301 11.18 15.05 -21.36
CA ALA A 301 12.62 14.87 -21.60
C ALA A 301 13.02 13.42 -21.90
N ALA A 302 12.23 12.46 -21.42
CA ALA A 302 12.40 11.03 -21.70
C ALA A 302 11.66 10.57 -22.97
N GLY A 303 10.99 11.47 -23.67
CA GLY A 303 10.28 11.20 -24.93
C GLY A 303 8.85 10.72 -24.75
N LEU A 304 8.25 10.93 -23.57
CA LEU A 304 6.82 10.66 -23.34
C LEU A 304 6.02 11.94 -23.55
N GLU A 305 5.23 11.96 -24.60
CA GLU A 305 4.33 13.08 -24.89
C GLU A 305 3.15 13.09 -23.89
N PRO A 306 2.53 14.27 -23.62
CA PRO A 306 1.39 14.36 -22.73
C PRO A 306 0.22 13.43 -23.08
N THR A 307 0.07 13.07 -24.36
CA THR A 307 -0.96 12.13 -24.84
C THR A 307 -0.68 10.68 -24.49
N ASP A 308 0.59 10.32 -24.28
CA ASP A 308 1.02 8.94 -23.99
C ASP A 308 1.04 8.67 -22.48
N LEU A 309 1.19 9.73 -21.66
CA LEU A 309 1.28 9.64 -20.22
C LEU A 309 0.16 8.84 -19.56
N PRO A 310 -1.14 9.03 -19.88
CA PRO A 310 -2.19 8.25 -19.24
C PRO A 310 -2.02 6.75 -19.44
N GLY A 311 -1.64 6.31 -20.63
CA GLY A 311 -1.41 4.90 -20.94
C GLY A 311 -0.17 4.32 -20.26
N ALA A 312 0.91 5.10 -20.24
CA ALA A 312 2.18 4.72 -19.65
C ALA A 312 2.07 4.57 -18.11
N LEU A 313 1.47 5.56 -17.43
CA LEU A 313 1.22 5.55 -15.99
C LEU A 313 0.30 4.38 -15.59
N HIS A 314 -0.78 4.15 -16.35
CA HIS A 314 -1.75 3.10 -16.10
C HIS A 314 -1.14 1.70 -16.27
N ALA A 315 -0.30 1.51 -17.28
CA ALA A 315 0.40 0.25 -17.48
C ALA A 315 1.45 -0.01 -16.37
N ALA A 316 2.17 1.05 -15.93
CA ALA A 316 3.11 0.95 -14.81
C ALA A 316 2.39 0.64 -13.48
N GLU A 317 1.24 1.29 -13.22
CA GLU A 317 0.38 1.00 -12.06
C GLU A 317 -0.03 -0.46 -12.01
N HIS A 318 -0.63 -0.99 -13.08
CA HIS A 318 -1.11 -2.37 -13.12
C HIS A 318 0.02 -3.39 -12.90
N ALA A 319 1.17 -3.16 -13.52
CA ALA A 319 2.32 -4.05 -13.36
C ALA A 319 2.86 -4.01 -11.93
N SER A 320 2.95 -2.81 -11.34
CA SER A 320 3.41 -2.62 -9.95
C SER A 320 2.49 -3.31 -8.94
N ILE A 321 1.16 -3.16 -9.10
CA ILE A 321 0.18 -3.90 -8.29
C ILE A 321 0.38 -5.42 -8.45
N GLY A 322 0.59 -5.88 -9.69
CA GLY A 322 0.78 -7.30 -10.00
C GLY A 322 2.05 -7.90 -9.42
N MET A 323 3.05 -7.07 -9.11
CA MET A 323 4.36 -7.50 -8.58
C MET A 323 4.52 -7.30 -7.07
N LEU A 324 3.63 -6.53 -6.41
CA LEU A 324 3.72 -6.33 -4.96
C LEU A 324 3.60 -7.64 -4.15
N PRO A 325 2.81 -8.65 -4.57
CA PRO A 325 2.78 -9.95 -3.90
C PRO A 325 4.12 -10.72 -3.87
N LEU A 326 5.08 -10.34 -4.69
CA LEU A 326 6.46 -10.88 -4.60
C LEU A 326 7.17 -10.46 -3.28
N LEU A 327 6.76 -9.33 -2.69
CA LEU A 327 7.44 -8.66 -1.59
C LEU A 327 6.67 -8.73 -0.26
N ALA A 328 5.36 -9.00 -0.33
CA ALA A 328 4.46 -9.04 0.80
C ALA A 328 3.42 -10.15 0.62
N THR A 329 3.04 -10.84 1.70
CA THR A 329 1.99 -11.87 1.66
C THR A 329 0.62 -11.22 1.44
N CYS A 330 0.29 -10.93 0.20
CA CYS A 330 -0.99 -10.36 -0.21
C CYS A 330 -1.45 -10.96 -1.55
N ASP A 331 -2.75 -10.87 -1.82
CA ASP A 331 -3.30 -11.08 -3.15
C ASP A 331 -3.42 -9.75 -3.89
N ARG A 332 -3.45 -9.79 -5.22
CA ARG A 332 -3.72 -8.59 -6.02
C ARG A 332 -5.08 -7.94 -5.70
N TRP A 333 -6.01 -8.69 -5.10
CA TRP A 333 -7.31 -8.19 -4.66
C TRP A 333 -7.24 -7.37 -3.38
N ASP A 334 -6.19 -7.58 -2.57
CA ASP A 334 -5.89 -6.80 -1.37
C ASP A 334 -5.32 -5.40 -1.66
N ILE A 335 -5.01 -5.10 -2.93
CA ILE A 335 -4.31 -3.89 -3.35
C ILE A 335 -5.11 -3.20 -4.45
N GLY A 336 -5.24 -1.90 -4.38
CA GLY A 336 -5.81 -1.07 -5.43
C GLY A 336 -4.79 -0.06 -5.96
N GLY A 337 -5.17 0.68 -7.00
CA GLY A 337 -4.36 1.77 -7.51
C GLY A 337 -5.14 2.79 -8.29
N LEU A 338 -4.49 3.90 -8.54
CA LEU A 338 -4.95 4.97 -9.40
C LEU A 338 -3.74 5.64 -10.05
N SER A 339 -3.81 5.84 -11.36
CA SER A 339 -2.85 6.66 -12.09
C SER A 339 -3.54 7.84 -12.76
N THR A 340 -2.87 8.97 -12.79
CA THR A 340 -3.37 10.20 -13.43
C THR A 340 -2.24 11.03 -13.99
N ALA A 341 -2.45 11.61 -15.16
CA ALA A 341 -1.49 12.53 -15.77
C ALA A 341 -1.42 13.89 -15.04
N MET A 342 -2.42 14.21 -14.21
CA MET A 342 -2.45 15.44 -13.43
C MET A 342 -3.28 15.20 -12.16
N HIS A 343 -2.63 14.98 -11.03
CA HIS A 343 -3.32 14.82 -9.75
C HIS A 343 -3.56 16.20 -9.10
N PRO A 344 -4.76 16.50 -8.60
CA PRO A 344 -5.09 17.85 -8.10
C PRO A 344 -4.21 18.35 -6.95
N GLN A 345 -3.74 17.44 -6.07
CA GLN A 345 -2.94 17.83 -4.90
C GLN A 345 -1.44 17.83 -5.18
N THR A 346 -0.94 17.00 -6.07
CA THR A 346 0.50 16.96 -6.43
C THR A 346 0.82 17.88 -7.59
N GLY A 347 -0.17 18.27 -8.41
CA GLY A 347 0.00 19.11 -9.58
C GLY A 347 0.80 18.47 -10.71
N ALA A 348 0.97 17.14 -10.70
CA ALA A 348 1.84 16.42 -11.64
C ALA A 348 1.32 14.98 -11.91
N PRO A 349 1.88 14.30 -12.92
CA PRO A 349 1.69 12.88 -13.16
C PRO A 349 1.98 12.06 -11.90
N THR A 350 1.01 11.28 -11.45
CA THR A 350 1.10 10.55 -10.18
C THR A 350 0.48 9.15 -10.33
N VAL A 351 1.14 8.17 -9.74
CA VAL A 351 0.62 6.81 -9.58
C VAL A 351 0.52 6.50 -8.09
N PHE A 352 -0.63 6.03 -7.67
CA PHE A 352 -0.91 5.51 -6.32
C PHE A 352 -1.06 4.01 -6.37
N VAL A 353 -0.49 3.34 -5.37
CA VAL A 353 -0.79 1.94 -5.03
C VAL A 353 -1.19 1.92 -3.57
N HIS A 354 -2.40 1.47 -3.28
CA HIS A 354 -3.00 1.56 -1.95
C HIS A 354 -3.49 0.20 -1.46
N ASP A 355 -3.55 0.05 -0.15
CA ASP A 355 -4.16 -1.13 0.46
C ASP A 355 -5.68 -1.14 0.21
N GLY A 356 -6.24 -2.30 -0.02
CA GLY A 356 -7.68 -2.51 -0.21
C GLY A 356 -8.45 -2.61 1.12
N HIS A 357 -7.82 -2.30 2.24
CA HIS A 357 -8.35 -2.48 3.59
C HIS A 357 -8.41 -1.16 4.34
N ALA A 358 -9.46 -0.96 5.12
CA ALA A 358 -9.62 0.25 5.92
C ALA A 358 -8.45 0.45 6.89
N GLY A 359 -7.91 1.68 6.91
CA GLY A 359 -6.73 2.03 7.71
C GLY A 359 -5.40 1.54 7.15
N GLY A 360 -5.42 0.64 6.15
CA GLY A 360 -4.26 -0.02 5.58
C GLY A 360 -3.94 -1.37 6.23
N ALA A 361 -3.31 -2.26 5.49
CA ALA A 361 -2.85 -3.57 5.97
C ALA A 361 -1.32 -3.68 6.00
N GLY A 362 -0.61 -2.61 5.59
CA GLY A 362 0.85 -2.53 5.58
C GLY A 362 1.50 -2.91 4.24
N PHE A 363 0.72 -3.28 3.22
CA PHE A 363 1.26 -3.66 1.91
C PHE A 363 1.85 -2.45 1.18
N ALA A 364 1.16 -1.30 1.19
CA ALA A 364 1.64 -0.05 0.63
C ALA A 364 2.92 0.42 1.32
N GLU A 365 3.02 0.30 2.65
CA GLU A 365 4.24 0.60 3.39
C GLU A 365 5.39 -0.33 2.97
N ARG A 366 5.11 -1.62 2.81
CA ARG A 366 6.11 -2.57 2.32
C ARG A 366 6.60 -2.20 0.93
N GLY A 367 5.69 -1.80 0.02
CA GLY A 367 6.03 -1.28 -1.30
C GLY A 367 6.90 -0.03 -1.22
N TYR A 368 6.58 0.91 -0.32
CA TYR A 368 7.38 2.10 -0.07
C TYR A 368 8.80 1.76 0.38
N ARG A 369 8.96 0.83 1.33
CA ARG A 369 10.27 0.37 1.84
C ARG A 369 11.06 -0.41 0.79
N ALA A 370 10.40 -1.19 -0.04
CA ALA A 370 11.05 -1.97 -1.10
C ALA A 370 11.56 -1.07 -2.24
N GLY A 371 10.84 0.03 -2.56
CA GLY A 371 11.27 1.08 -3.48
C GLY A 371 11.85 0.51 -4.78
N ARG A 372 13.17 0.64 -4.94
CA ARG A 372 13.91 0.21 -6.13
C ARG A 372 13.70 -1.25 -6.49
N ASP A 373 13.78 -2.16 -5.53
CA ASP A 373 13.68 -3.61 -5.78
C ASP A 373 12.31 -3.97 -6.38
N TRP A 374 11.24 -3.31 -5.91
CA TRP A 374 9.90 -3.46 -6.45
C TRP A 374 9.80 -2.96 -7.90
N LEU A 375 10.36 -1.78 -8.18
CA LEU A 375 10.35 -1.21 -9.53
C LEU A 375 11.17 -2.05 -10.51
N GLU A 376 12.33 -2.59 -10.10
CA GLU A 376 13.17 -3.47 -10.92
C GLU A 376 12.45 -4.78 -11.25
N ALA A 377 11.78 -5.42 -10.29
CA ALA A 377 10.97 -6.61 -10.54
C ALA A 377 9.78 -6.29 -11.48
N THR A 378 9.15 -5.12 -11.31
CA THR A 378 8.07 -4.64 -12.17
C THR A 378 8.54 -4.42 -13.60
N LEU A 379 9.70 -3.79 -13.78
CA LEU A 379 10.30 -3.60 -15.09
C LEU A 379 10.64 -4.93 -15.77
N ALA A 380 11.26 -5.83 -15.01
CA ALA A 380 11.67 -7.15 -15.52
C ALA A 380 10.52 -7.95 -16.10
N VAL A 381 9.35 -7.97 -15.45
CA VAL A 381 8.17 -8.69 -15.96
C VAL A 381 7.60 -8.07 -17.23
N ILE A 382 7.66 -6.73 -17.37
CA ILE A 382 7.18 -6.06 -18.58
C ILE A 382 8.11 -6.34 -19.75
N GLU A 383 9.42 -6.20 -19.54
CA GLU A 383 10.46 -6.42 -20.57
C GLU A 383 10.57 -7.89 -20.98
N GLY A 384 10.46 -8.82 -20.01
CA GLY A 384 10.47 -10.26 -20.27
C GLY A 384 9.26 -10.79 -21.04
N CYS A 385 8.17 -9.99 -21.13
CA CYS A 385 6.97 -10.40 -21.83
C CYS A 385 7.05 -10.12 -23.33
N GLY A 386 6.96 -11.15 -24.17
CA GLY A 386 7.05 -11.07 -25.64
C GLY A 386 5.83 -10.43 -26.35
N CYS A 387 4.78 -10.00 -25.64
CA CYS A 387 3.62 -9.36 -26.27
C CYS A 387 3.94 -7.95 -26.76
N ALA A 388 3.27 -7.50 -27.84
CA ALA A 388 3.56 -6.20 -28.46
C ALA A 388 2.98 -5.01 -27.69
N SER A 389 1.73 -5.10 -27.17
CA SER A 389 0.98 -3.95 -26.64
C SER A 389 0.47 -4.11 -25.22
N GLY A 390 0.83 -5.23 -24.55
CA GLY A 390 0.34 -5.55 -23.21
C GLY A 390 -0.62 -6.75 -23.20
N CYS A 391 -0.51 -7.56 -22.15
CA CYS A 391 -1.35 -8.75 -21.96
C CYS A 391 -1.52 -9.01 -20.44
N PRO A 392 -2.38 -9.98 -20.05
CA PRO A 392 -2.58 -10.32 -18.64
C PRO A 392 -1.33 -10.78 -17.89
N SER A 393 -0.27 -11.16 -18.61
CA SER A 393 1.02 -11.58 -18.01
C SER A 393 1.97 -10.40 -17.72
N CYS A 394 1.62 -9.17 -18.11
CA CYS A 394 2.47 -8.01 -17.85
C CYS A 394 1.69 -6.80 -17.35
N VAL A 395 0.90 -6.09 -18.18
CA VAL A 395 0.31 -4.80 -17.82
C VAL A 395 -1.23 -4.79 -17.74
N GLN A 396 -1.92 -5.86 -18.15
CA GLN A 396 -3.39 -5.91 -18.05
C GLN A 396 -3.84 -6.41 -16.68
N SER A 397 -4.81 -5.71 -16.09
CA SER A 397 -5.43 -6.08 -14.83
C SER A 397 -6.89 -6.52 -15.03
N PRO A 398 -7.33 -7.63 -14.42
CA PRO A 398 -8.75 -8.03 -14.43
C PRO A 398 -9.62 -7.10 -13.60
N LYS A 399 -9.05 -6.32 -12.66
CA LYS A 399 -9.74 -5.37 -11.78
C LYS A 399 -9.96 -3.99 -12.43
N CYS A 400 -9.36 -3.74 -13.61
CA CYS A 400 -9.39 -2.42 -14.22
C CYS A 400 -10.81 -1.97 -14.57
N GLY A 401 -11.30 -0.90 -13.93
CA GLY A 401 -12.59 -0.27 -14.22
C GLY A 401 -12.69 0.37 -15.59
N ASN A 402 -11.53 0.71 -16.21
CA ASN A 402 -11.42 1.35 -17.52
C ASN A 402 -11.16 0.37 -18.67
N ASN A 403 -11.41 -0.92 -18.45
CA ASN A 403 -11.24 -1.94 -19.51
C ASN A 403 -9.80 -2.09 -20.02
N ASN A 404 -8.80 -1.75 -19.20
CA ASN A 404 -7.40 -1.68 -19.60
C ASN A 404 -7.13 -0.69 -20.75
N GLU A 405 -7.84 0.44 -20.77
CA GLU A 405 -7.72 1.48 -21.79
C GLU A 405 -7.66 2.86 -21.12
N PRO A 406 -6.68 3.71 -21.53
CA PRO A 406 -5.53 3.35 -22.38
C PRO A 406 -4.45 2.58 -21.61
N LEU A 407 -3.69 1.72 -22.30
CA LEU A 407 -2.47 1.10 -21.79
C LEU A 407 -1.34 1.28 -22.79
N ASP A 408 -0.19 1.77 -22.32
CA ASP A 408 1.05 1.84 -23.09
C ASP A 408 2.18 1.07 -22.40
N LYS A 409 2.42 -0.14 -22.91
CA LYS A 409 3.51 -0.99 -22.42
C LYS A 409 4.89 -0.37 -22.60
N ALA A 410 5.13 0.28 -23.73
CA ALA A 410 6.44 0.87 -24.04
C ALA A 410 6.70 2.11 -23.17
N GLY A 411 5.68 2.96 -23.01
CA GLY A 411 5.74 4.10 -22.12
C GLY A 411 5.95 3.70 -20.66
N ALA A 412 5.33 2.61 -20.19
CA ALA A 412 5.58 2.09 -18.84
C ALA A 412 7.03 1.69 -18.60
N VAL A 413 7.68 1.06 -19.58
CA VAL A 413 9.12 0.73 -19.51
C VAL A 413 9.97 2.01 -19.37
N VAL A 414 9.65 3.06 -20.13
CA VAL A 414 10.35 4.35 -20.03
C VAL A 414 10.17 4.94 -18.63
N LEU A 415 8.95 5.00 -18.10
CA LEU A 415 8.66 5.54 -16.76
C LEU A 415 9.38 4.76 -15.66
N LEU A 416 9.32 3.44 -15.70
CA LEU A 416 9.98 2.61 -14.69
C LEU A 416 11.50 2.76 -14.73
N ARG A 417 12.11 2.84 -15.90
CA ARG A 417 13.55 3.12 -16.04
C ARG A 417 13.92 4.48 -15.45
N LEU A 418 13.14 5.54 -15.73
CA LEU A 418 13.35 6.86 -15.13
C LEU A 418 13.33 6.81 -13.60
N LEU A 419 12.38 6.07 -13.01
CA LEU A 419 12.28 5.90 -11.57
C LEU A 419 13.50 5.15 -11.02
N ILE A 420 13.87 4.03 -11.65
CA ILE A 420 15.00 3.18 -11.23
C ILE A 420 16.32 3.94 -11.32
N ASP A 421 16.53 4.76 -12.35
CA ASP A 421 17.77 5.52 -12.53
C ASP A 421 18.05 6.52 -11.39
N VAL A 422 17.01 6.99 -10.71
CA VAL A 422 17.11 7.94 -9.59
C VAL A 422 16.80 7.34 -8.23
N ALA A 423 16.24 6.13 -8.20
CA ALA A 423 15.91 5.46 -6.95
C ALA A 423 17.19 5.14 -6.16
N PRO A 424 17.22 5.42 -4.85
CA PRO A 424 18.34 5.05 -4.00
C PRO A 424 18.54 3.54 -4.00
N HIS A 425 19.78 3.09 -3.98
CA HIS A 425 20.07 1.68 -3.72
C HIS A 425 19.67 1.35 -2.29
N ASN A 426 18.84 0.35 -2.11
CA ASN A 426 18.58 -0.17 -0.78
C ASN A 426 19.91 -0.67 -0.19
N PRO A 427 20.29 -0.24 1.04
CA PRO A 427 21.40 -0.87 1.72
C PRO A 427 21.09 -2.36 1.79
N SER A 428 21.96 -3.15 1.14
CA SER A 428 21.85 -4.58 0.91
C SER A 428 21.03 -5.30 2.01
N THR A 429 20.07 -6.12 1.63
CA THR A 429 19.37 -7.10 2.48
C THR A 429 20.31 -8.13 3.16
N THR A 430 21.61 -7.92 3.07
CA THR A 430 22.70 -8.68 3.70
C THR A 430 23.14 -8.10 5.03
N ASP A 431 22.54 -7.00 5.53
CA ASP A 431 22.83 -6.51 6.88
C ASP A 431 22.11 -7.39 7.92
N PRO A 432 22.86 -8.13 8.77
CA PRO A 432 22.26 -9.00 9.80
C PRO A 432 21.43 -8.23 10.84
N ALA A 433 21.49 -6.89 10.91
CA ALA A 433 20.68 -6.07 11.80
C ALA A 433 19.19 -6.05 11.47
N HIS A 434 18.76 -6.43 10.26
CA HIS A 434 17.36 -6.60 9.89
C HIS A 434 16.76 -7.99 10.20
N ARG A 435 17.56 -8.91 10.78
CA ARG A 435 17.08 -10.23 11.23
C ARG A 435 16.46 -10.24 12.63
N ASP A 436 16.51 -9.14 13.36
CA ASP A 436 16.16 -9.11 14.80
C ASP A 436 14.74 -8.64 15.12
N LEU A 437 13.78 -8.79 14.20
CA LEU A 437 12.36 -8.71 14.53
C LEU A 437 11.70 -10.09 14.71
N SER A 438 12.47 -11.17 14.69
CA SER A 438 12.03 -12.53 15.10
C SER A 438 12.64 -12.92 16.45
N GLY A 439 12.66 -12.01 17.40
CA GLY A 439 12.99 -12.32 18.80
C GLY A 439 11.89 -13.17 19.45
N ALA A 440 11.76 -14.41 19.01
CA ALA A 440 11.17 -15.45 19.84
C ALA A 440 12.29 -15.99 20.71
N ASP A 441 12.37 -15.54 21.95
CA ASP A 441 13.19 -16.12 22.98
C ASP A 441 12.97 -17.64 23.03
N ASP A 442 14.07 -18.38 22.95
CA ASP A 442 14.15 -19.80 23.27
C ASP A 442 13.58 -20.02 24.68
N VAL A 443 12.33 -20.48 24.73
CA VAL A 443 11.80 -21.04 25.96
C VAL A 443 12.33 -22.45 26.08
N ASP A 444 13.37 -22.58 26.89
CA ASP A 444 13.99 -23.81 27.33
C ASP A 444 12.92 -24.87 27.66
N ALA A 445 12.83 -25.91 26.87
CA ALA A 445 11.99 -27.08 27.09
C ALA A 445 12.62 -27.92 28.21
N ALA A 446 12.35 -27.57 29.46
CA ALA A 446 12.61 -28.43 30.59
C ALA A 446 11.62 -29.61 30.55
N SER A 447 12.10 -30.71 29.99
CA SER A 447 11.45 -32.03 30.02
C SER A 447 11.34 -32.54 31.46
N THR A 448 10.10 -32.54 31.99
CA THR A 448 9.76 -33.32 33.22
C THR A 448 9.17 -34.68 32.82
N PRO A 449 9.67 -35.81 33.32
CA PRO A 449 9.14 -37.12 32.96
C PRO A 449 7.83 -37.41 33.70
N VAL A 450 6.78 -37.73 32.95
CA VAL A 450 5.52 -38.24 33.45
C VAL A 450 5.73 -39.68 33.91
N THR A 451 5.73 -39.93 35.21
CA THR A 451 5.62 -41.26 35.81
C THR A 451 4.18 -41.77 35.67
N ARG A 452 4.04 -42.86 34.94
CA ARG A 452 2.81 -43.71 34.97
C ARG A 452 2.75 -44.40 36.31
N GLY A 453 1.71 -44.14 37.07
CA GLY A 453 1.28 -44.94 38.24
C GLY A 453 -0.03 -45.65 37.90
N ASN A 454 -0.10 -46.92 38.27
CA ASN A 454 -1.14 -47.93 38.10
C ASN A 454 -2.59 -47.44 38.13
#